data_b4fe5bbbe40c5834029b2dbcc9d5229b
#
_entry.id   b4fe5bbbe40c5834029b2dbcc9d5229b
#
_cell.length_a   1.000
_cell.length_b   1.000
_cell.length_c   1.000
_cell.angle_alpha   90.00
_cell.angle_beta   90.00
_cell.angle_gamma   90.00
#
_symmetry.space_group_name_H-M   'P 1'
#
loop_
_entity.id
_entity.type
_entity.pdbx_description
1 polymer ?
#
loop_
_entity_poly.entity_id
_entity_poly.type
_entity_poly.pdbx_seq_one_letter_code
_entity_poly.pdbx_strand_id
1 'polypeptide(L)'
;MNENFPHPYDYYSVIKEIDPKSVVQIESNCKDLSSLVWLDGNPNNITNEQIEQKRQELIDDWNTNIYRIERQMEYPSIQDLMVALAEKEEGDDTMWKEITEKRRQVKLKYPKPD
;
A
#
# COMPACT_ATOMS: atom_id res chain seq x y z
N MET A 1 1.02 -12.02 3.85
CA MET A 1 1.72 -10.75 4.11
C MET A 1 2.76 -10.52 3.02
N ASN A 2 2.82 -9.33 2.49
CA ASN A 2 3.76 -9.01 1.42
C ASN A 2 5.06 -8.46 1.99
N GLU A 3 6.14 -9.21 1.86
CA GLU A 3 7.45 -8.83 2.38
C GLU A 3 8.15 -7.78 1.51
N ASN A 4 7.78 -7.67 0.22
CA ASN A 4 8.40 -6.74 -0.72
C ASN A 4 7.94 -5.29 -0.49
N PHE A 5 6.75 -5.11 0.06
CA PHE A 5 6.15 -3.79 0.27
C PHE A 5 5.55 -3.71 1.66
N PRO A 6 6.40 -3.59 2.70
CA PRO A 6 5.89 -3.45 4.06
C PRO A 6 5.12 -2.13 4.21
N HIS A 7 4.11 -2.13 5.06
CA HIS A 7 3.32 -0.92 5.29
C HIS A 7 4.20 0.18 5.93
N PRO A 8 3.95 1.45 5.58
CA PRO A 8 4.77 2.57 6.08
C PRO A 8 4.32 3.12 7.43
N TYR A 9 3.40 2.47 8.12
CA TYR A 9 2.72 3.05 9.29
C TYR A 9 3.42 2.73 10.60
N ASP A 10 4.31 3.63 11.04
CA ASP A 10 4.83 3.61 12.40
C ASP A 10 3.88 4.43 13.30
N TYR A 11 4.11 4.39 14.61
CA TYR A 11 3.21 5.08 15.56
C TYR A 11 3.21 6.59 15.39
N TYR A 12 4.37 7.17 15.07
CA TYR A 12 4.45 8.62 14.84
C TYR A 12 3.55 9.03 13.68
N SER A 13 3.65 8.33 12.56
CA SER A 13 2.83 8.61 11.37
C SER A 13 1.35 8.45 11.67
N VAL A 14 0.99 7.42 12.43
CA VAL A 14 -0.41 7.17 12.80
C VAL A 14 -0.97 8.30 13.66
N ILE A 15 -0.20 8.77 14.63
CA ILE A 15 -0.62 9.89 15.49
C ILE A 15 -0.86 11.14 14.65
N LYS A 16 0.02 11.40 13.68
CA LYS A 16 -0.12 12.54 12.77
C LYS A 16 -1.32 12.39 11.84
N GLU A 17 -1.73 11.18 11.52
CA GLU A 17 -2.96 10.95 10.75
C GLU A 17 -4.20 11.28 11.58
N ILE A 18 -4.18 10.97 12.88
CA ILE A 18 -5.30 11.28 13.78
C ILE A 18 -5.38 12.78 14.02
N ASP A 19 -4.24 13.41 14.31
CA ASP A 19 -4.17 14.83 14.61
C ASP A 19 -2.88 15.41 14.03
N PRO A 20 -2.94 16.03 12.83
CA PRO A 20 -1.76 16.61 12.19
C PRO A 20 -1.07 17.72 12.98
N LYS A 21 -1.78 18.32 13.94
CA LYS A 21 -1.23 19.41 14.77
C LYS A 21 -0.60 18.91 16.06
N SER A 22 -0.69 17.60 16.34
CA SER A 22 -0.10 17.04 17.56
C SER A 22 1.41 17.23 17.59
N VAL A 23 1.96 17.39 18.80
CA VAL A 23 3.41 17.49 19.01
C VAL A 23 3.80 16.38 19.96
N VAL A 24 4.46 15.35 19.43
CA VAL A 24 4.81 14.15 20.19
C VAL A 24 6.26 13.77 19.96
N GLN A 25 6.80 13.01 20.90
CA GLN A 25 8.10 12.39 20.79
C GLN A 25 7.94 10.90 21.08
N ILE A 26 8.55 10.07 20.24
CA ILE A 26 8.53 8.62 20.39
C ILE A 26 9.80 8.05 19.80
N GLU A 27 10.35 7.00 20.42
CA GLU A 27 11.57 6.37 19.90
C GLU A 27 11.33 5.78 18.52
N SER A 28 12.24 6.02 17.58
CA SER A 28 12.09 5.61 16.19
C SER A 28 12.01 4.09 16.00
N ASN A 29 12.61 3.32 16.92
CA ASN A 29 12.59 1.85 16.87
C ASN A 29 11.53 1.26 17.79
N CYS A 30 10.66 2.09 18.33
CA CYS A 30 9.65 1.64 19.28
C CYS A 30 8.60 0.76 18.59
N LYS A 31 8.37 -0.41 19.15
CA LYS A 31 7.36 -1.35 18.65
C LYS A 31 6.03 -1.20 19.37
N ASP A 32 5.97 -0.30 20.35
CA ASP A 32 4.77 -0.02 21.12
C ASP A 32 4.74 1.46 21.50
N LEU A 33 3.79 1.85 22.32
CA LEU A 33 3.59 3.24 22.70
C LEU A 33 4.24 3.60 24.05
N SER A 34 5.13 2.74 24.57
CA SER A 34 5.72 2.96 25.90
C SER A 34 6.61 4.20 25.98
N SER A 35 7.24 4.59 24.87
CA SER A 35 8.11 5.76 24.83
C SER A 35 7.40 7.05 24.40
N LEU A 36 6.10 6.99 24.15
CA LEU A 36 5.32 8.14 23.67
C LEU A 36 5.25 9.24 24.73
N VAL A 37 5.64 10.45 24.33
CA VAL A 37 5.50 11.65 25.15
C VAL A 37 4.74 12.71 24.37
N TRP A 38 3.69 13.25 24.96
CA TRP A 38 2.91 14.33 24.36
C TRP A 38 3.49 15.67 24.78
N LEU A 39 4.22 16.30 23.88
CA LEU A 39 4.88 17.59 24.16
C LEU A 39 3.88 18.74 24.23
N ASP A 40 2.71 18.57 23.64
CA ASP A 40 1.62 19.58 23.68
C ASP A 40 0.58 19.28 24.76
N GLY A 41 0.80 18.25 25.57
CA GLY A 41 -0.15 17.89 26.64
C GLY A 41 -1.36 17.11 26.17
N ASN A 42 -1.37 16.62 24.92
CA ASN A 42 -2.47 15.83 24.37
C ASN A 42 -3.83 16.52 24.52
N PRO A 43 -4.02 17.70 23.91
CA PRO A 43 -5.24 18.50 24.13
C PRO A 43 -6.52 17.83 23.66
N ASN A 44 -6.42 16.88 22.73
CA ASN A 44 -7.58 16.14 22.19
C ASN A 44 -7.84 14.84 22.91
N ASN A 45 -7.10 14.54 23.95
CA ASN A 45 -7.27 13.32 24.78
C ASN A 45 -7.22 12.03 23.95
N ILE A 46 -6.28 11.96 23.02
CA ILE A 46 -6.10 10.77 22.19
C ILE A 46 -5.53 9.65 23.05
N THR A 47 -6.17 8.50 23.03
CA THR A 47 -5.77 7.35 23.84
C THR A 47 -4.87 6.41 23.03
N ASN A 48 -4.09 5.58 23.73
CA ASN A 48 -3.29 4.55 23.09
C ASN A 48 -4.16 3.58 22.29
N GLU A 49 -5.37 3.29 22.80
CA GLU A 49 -6.31 2.41 22.09
C GLU A 49 -6.74 2.99 20.75
N GLN A 50 -7.00 4.32 20.71
CA GLN A 50 -7.34 5.01 19.46
C GLN A 50 -6.19 4.94 18.47
N ILE A 51 -4.96 5.10 18.93
CA ILE A 51 -3.76 5.02 18.09
C ILE A 51 -3.62 3.60 17.52
N GLU A 52 -3.74 2.59 18.36
CA GLU A 52 -3.64 1.19 17.93
C GLU A 52 -4.74 0.84 16.92
N GLN A 53 -5.96 1.28 17.16
CA GLN A 53 -7.09 1.02 16.25
C GLN A 53 -6.87 1.69 14.89
N LYS A 54 -6.44 2.95 14.90
CA LYS A 54 -6.17 3.66 13.65
C LYS A 54 -5.04 3.00 12.87
N ARG A 55 -3.99 2.58 13.56
CA ARG A 55 -2.87 1.89 12.93
C ARG A 55 -3.34 0.60 12.26
N GLN A 56 -4.18 -0.18 12.95
CA GLN A 56 -4.69 -1.43 12.39
C GLN A 56 -5.57 -1.17 11.16
N GLU A 57 -6.41 -0.14 11.19
CA GLU A 57 -7.22 0.25 10.04
C GLU A 57 -6.35 0.61 8.83
N LEU A 58 -5.28 1.38 9.05
CA LEU A 58 -4.37 1.78 7.98
C LEU A 58 -3.61 0.57 7.40
N ILE A 59 -3.18 -0.35 8.26
CA ILE A 59 -2.49 -1.57 7.83
C ILE A 59 -3.44 -2.45 7.01
N ASP A 60 -4.67 -2.63 7.47
CA ASP A 60 -5.67 -3.44 6.77
C ASP A 60 -5.98 -2.86 5.40
N ASP A 61 -6.12 -1.54 5.32
CA ASP A 61 -6.35 -0.86 4.06
C ASP A 61 -5.15 -1.01 3.12
N TRP A 62 -3.92 -0.87 3.64
CA TRP A 62 -2.71 -1.10 2.88
C TRP A 62 -2.67 -2.52 2.30
N ASN A 63 -2.92 -3.52 3.15
CA ASN A 63 -2.90 -4.93 2.73
C ASN A 63 -3.97 -5.23 1.68
N THR A 64 -5.11 -4.58 1.78
CA THR A 64 -6.21 -4.73 0.81
C THR A 64 -5.83 -4.18 -0.56
N ASN A 65 -5.03 -3.12 -0.62
CA ASN A 65 -4.75 -2.39 -1.85
C ASN A 65 -3.37 -2.66 -2.46
N ILE A 66 -2.46 -3.30 -1.70
CA ILE A 66 -1.07 -3.49 -2.15
C ILE A 66 -0.98 -4.34 -3.44
N TYR A 67 -1.94 -5.24 -3.67
CA TYR A 67 -1.92 -6.10 -4.86
C TYR A 67 -1.89 -5.29 -6.15
N ARG A 68 -2.47 -4.09 -6.15
CA ARG A 68 -2.49 -3.21 -7.32
C ARG A 68 -1.10 -2.74 -7.69
N ILE A 69 -0.31 -2.36 -6.69
CA ILE A 69 1.07 -1.91 -6.88
C ILE A 69 1.93 -3.08 -7.38
N GLU A 70 1.78 -4.24 -6.75
CA GLU A 70 2.51 -5.44 -7.15
C GLU A 70 2.21 -5.85 -8.58
N ARG A 71 0.94 -5.85 -8.96
CA ARG A 71 0.52 -6.15 -10.33
C ARG A 71 1.13 -5.16 -11.31
N GLN A 72 1.06 -3.86 -10.98
CA GLN A 72 1.54 -2.81 -11.86
C GLN A 72 3.02 -2.94 -12.15
N MET A 73 3.83 -3.36 -11.17
CA MET A 73 5.26 -3.52 -11.34
C MET A 73 5.63 -4.69 -12.27
N GLU A 74 4.77 -5.69 -12.39
CA GLU A 74 5.03 -6.84 -13.23
C GLU A 74 4.21 -6.88 -14.53
N TYR A 75 3.23 -5.97 -14.66
CA TYR A 75 2.49 -5.87 -15.92
C TYR A 75 3.38 -5.35 -17.05
N PRO A 76 3.11 -5.76 -18.28
CA PRO A 76 3.74 -5.13 -19.46
C PRO A 76 3.49 -3.62 -19.43
N SER A 77 4.42 -2.87 -20.03
CA SER A 77 4.28 -1.41 -20.07
C SER A 77 3.06 -0.99 -20.89
N ILE A 78 2.56 0.23 -20.62
CA ILE A 78 1.45 0.79 -21.41
C ILE A 78 1.86 0.91 -22.87
N GLN A 79 3.12 1.28 -23.14
CA GLN A 79 3.63 1.38 -24.51
C GLN A 79 3.57 0.04 -25.23
N ASP A 80 4.03 -1.04 -24.58
CA ASP A 80 3.97 -2.38 -25.18
C ASP A 80 2.53 -2.81 -25.41
N LEU A 81 1.63 -2.50 -24.50
CA LEU A 81 0.22 -2.81 -24.64
C LEU A 81 -0.40 -2.09 -25.82
N MET A 82 -0.03 -0.82 -26.03
CA MET A 82 -0.53 -0.04 -27.16
C MET A 82 -0.01 -0.56 -28.49
N VAL A 83 1.28 -0.96 -28.55
CA VAL A 83 1.85 -1.57 -29.75
C VAL A 83 1.13 -2.88 -30.08
N ALA A 84 0.92 -3.71 -29.08
CA ALA A 84 0.22 -4.99 -29.26
C ALA A 84 -1.19 -4.79 -29.79
N LEU A 85 -1.91 -3.78 -29.27
CA LEU A 85 -3.26 -3.47 -29.71
C LEU A 85 -3.29 -2.97 -31.15
N ALA A 86 -2.34 -2.09 -31.51
CA ALA A 86 -2.24 -1.59 -32.87
C ALA A 86 -1.96 -2.72 -33.88
N GLU A 87 -1.02 -3.61 -33.55
CA GLU A 87 -0.71 -4.75 -34.39
C GLU A 87 -1.89 -5.71 -34.53
N LYS A 88 -2.63 -5.91 -33.44
CA LYS A 88 -3.85 -6.73 -33.44
C LYS A 88 -4.87 -6.17 -34.42
N GLU A 89 -5.07 -4.84 -34.42
CA GLU A 89 -5.99 -4.18 -35.36
C GLU A 89 -5.52 -4.31 -36.80
N GLU A 90 -4.21 -4.46 -37.03
CA GLU A 90 -3.62 -4.68 -38.35
C GLU A 90 -3.67 -6.15 -38.79
N GLY A 91 -4.18 -7.04 -37.92
CA GLY A 91 -4.32 -8.44 -38.23
C GLY A 91 -3.28 -9.35 -37.58
N ASP A 92 -2.37 -8.80 -36.77
CA ASP A 92 -1.31 -9.59 -36.07
C ASP A 92 -1.56 -9.53 -34.57
N ASP A 93 -2.13 -10.58 -34.00
CA ASP A 93 -2.45 -10.65 -32.58
C ASP A 93 -1.42 -11.42 -31.75
N THR A 94 -0.25 -11.69 -32.29
CA THR A 94 0.79 -12.48 -31.62
C THR A 94 1.20 -11.82 -30.30
N MET A 95 1.63 -10.55 -30.35
CA MET A 95 2.06 -9.81 -29.17
C MET A 95 0.89 -9.59 -28.19
N TRP A 96 -0.31 -9.36 -28.71
CA TRP A 96 -1.52 -9.21 -27.89
C TRP A 96 -1.78 -10.46 -27.04
N LYS A 97 -1.67 -11.64 -27.63
CA LYS A 97 -1.86 -12.91 -26.92
C LYS A 97 -0.80 -13.10 -25.83
N GLU A 98 0.46 -12.79 -26.13
CA GLU A 98 1.55 -12.88 -25.16
C GLU A 98 1.33 -11.95 -23.98
N ILE A 99 0.97 -10.71 -24.24
CA ILE A 99 0.74 -9.70 -23.21
C ILE A 99 -0.48 -10.05 -22.35
N THR A 100 -1.58 -10.48 -22.97
CA THR A 100 -2.78 -10.85 -22.20
C THR A 100 -2.52 -12.07 -21.33
N GLU A 101 -1.74 -13.03 -21.79
CA GLU A 101 -1.35 -14.18 -20.99
C GLU A 101 -0.46 -13.75 -19.81
N LYS A 102 0.50 -12.87 -20.04
CA LYS A 102 1.36 -12.36 -18.97
C LYS A 102 0.52 -11.63 -17.91
N ARG A 103 -0.45 -10.80 -18.33
CA ARG A 103 -1.33 -10.10 -17.42
C ARG A 103 -2.15 -11.10 -16.58
N ARG A 104 -2.61 -12.17 -17.21
CA ARG A 104 -3.35 -13.22 -16.50
C ARG A 104 -2.48 -13.89 -15.44
N GLN A 105 -1.23 -14.19 -15.75
CA GLN A 105 -0.28 -14.81 -14.81
C GLN A 105 0.01 -13.86 -13.64
N VAL A 106 0.17 -12.56 -13.89
CA VAL A 106 0.40 -11.57 -12.83
C VAL A 106 -0.81 -11.51 -11.89
N LYS A 107 -2.02 -11.55 -12.42
CA LYS A 107 -3.24 -11.54 -11.60
C LYS A 107 -3.35 -12.79 -10.73
N LEU A 108 -2.90 -13.93 -11.22
CA LEU A 108 -2.89 -15.17 -10.43
C LEU A 108 -1.84 -15.12 -9.33
N LYS A 109 -0.70 -14.48 -9.60
CA LYS A 109 0.38 -14.33 -8.62
C LYS A 109 0.00 -13.37 -7.49
N TYR A 110 -0.74 -12.31 -7.82
CA TYR A 110 -1.17 -11.30 -6.86
C TYR A 110 -2.70 -11.18 -6.89
N PRO A 111 -3.42 -12.13 -6.28
CA PRO A 111 -4.87 -12.11 -6.34
C PRO A 111 -5.46 -10.93 -5.59
N LYS A 112 -6.61 -10.45 -6.10
CA LYS A 112 -7.35 -9.40 -5.44
C LYS A 112 -7.92 -9.95 -4.13
N PRO A 113 -7.74 -9.27 -2.99
CA PRO A 113 -8.33 -9.70 -1.73
C PRO A 113 -9.87 -9.68 -1.80
N ASP A 114 -10.48 -10.60 -1.11
CA ASP A 114 -11.94 -10.67 -1.00
C ASP A 114 -12.50 -9.59 -0.07
#